data_08d10920c1b11d0eebbfe12ed14082b8
#
_entry.id   08d10920c1b11d0eebbfe12ed14082b8
#
_cell.length_a   1.000
_cell.length_b   1.000
_cell.length_c   1.000
_cell.angle_alpha   90.00
_cell.angle_beta   90.00
_cell.angle_gamma   90.00
#
_symmetry.space_group_name_H-M   'P 1'
#
loop_
_entity.id
_entity.type
_entity.pdbx_description
1 polymer ?
#
loop_
_entity_poly.entity_id
_entity_poly.type
_entity_poly.pdbx_seq_one_letter_code
_entity_poly.pdbx_strand_id
1 'polypeptide(L)'
;MSEALTAPDFSTIPVGPLALIALPGCEELAAKIDAYLKTWREIRESEHKTTIAFSGYQRDSYLIKAAFPRFGSGESKCHIQQSVRGYDIFIVCDMFNYGLTYKMYGKDNMMSPDDHYANLKRAISAIGGKARRITVIMPMLYEGRQHKRSSRESLDCAMALQELSALGVDNLITFDAHDARVQNAIPNHGFENIQPAYQMIKALVKNVPDLKIDNDHLMIISPDEGGMGRCIYYSTVLGVDLGMFYKRRDYSVVVDGRNPIIAHEFLGDNVEGKDVVIVDDMISSGESMIEVATKLKELKARRIFVCTCFGLFCNGLEAFDKAYESGLINKVFTTNLIYRTPELKQREWYVEVDLSKYISYVIDTLNHDTSVSKLLDPKDRINNLLVKKGFRTAEEIKRSEERRVGKECRSR
;
A
#
# COMPACT_ATOMS: atom_id res chain seq x y z
N MET A 1 16.92 -20.56 0.32
CA MET A 1 17.08 -20.49 1.78
C MET A 1 16.07 -19.44 2.29
N SER A 2 15.13 -19.82 3.17
CA SER A 2 14.23 -18.86 3.81
C SER A 2 15.07 -17.87 4.60
N GLU A 3 14.84 -16.56 4.44
CA GLU A 3 15.41 -15.55 5.36
C GLU A 3 14.96 -15.95 6.77
N ALA A 4 15.93 -16.17 7.67
CA ALA A 4 15.61 -16.42 9.06
C ALA A 4 14.73 -15.28 9.59
N LEU A 5 13.59 -15.62 10.17
CA LEU A 5 12.72 -14.66 10.83
C LEU A 5 13.48 -14.16 12.07
N THR A 6 13.90 -12.90 12.05
CA THR A 6 14.44 -12.24 13.22
C THR A 6 13.35 -11.36 13.82
N ALA A 7 13.04 -11.58 15.09
CA ALA A 7 12.11 -10.71 15.80
C ALA A 7 12.74 -9.33 16.01
N PRO A 8 11.96 -8.24 15.90
CA PRO A 8 12.43 -6.92 16.30
C PRO A 8 12.89 -6.92 17.75
N ASP A 9 13.97 -6.19 18.05
CA ASP A 9 14.47 -6.04 19.42
C ASP A 9 13.91 -4.75 20.01
N PHE A 10 13.08 -4.88 21.07
CA PHE A 10 12.44 -3.76 21.72
C PHE A 10 12.84 -3.75 23.20
N SER A 11 13.26 -2.58 23.68
CA SER A 11 13.57 -2.33 25.09
C SER A 11 12.42 -1.67 25.84
N THR A 12 11.32 -1.36 25.15
CA THR A 12 10.18 -0.60 25.68
C THR A 12 9.03 -1.50 26.08
N ILE A 13 8.24 -1.02 27.05
CA ILE A 13 7.02 -1.68 27.49
C ILE A 13 5.92 -1.44 26.44
N PRO A 14 5.15 -2.47 26.05
CA PRO A 14 4.00 -2.25 25.18
C PRO A 14 2.98 -1.27 25.76
N VAL A 15 2.35 -0.49 24.89
CA VAL A 15 1.27 0.45 25.25
C VAL A 15 0.15 -0.25 26.02
N GLY A 16 -0.19 -1.46 25.63
CA GLY A 16 -1.16 -2.33 26.25
C GLY A 16 -1.18 -3.70 25.61
N PRO A 17 -2.01 -4.63 26.09
CA PRO A 17 -2.22 -5.89 25.42
C PRO A 17 -2.67 -5.65 23.97
N LEU A 18 -1.97 -6.29 23.01
CA LEU A 18 -2.25 -6.13 21.60
C LEU A 18 -3.59 -6.79 21.22
N ALA A 19 -4.37 -6.11 20.40
CA ALA A 19 -5.58 -6.67 19.79
C ALA A 19 -5.71 -6.27 18.33
N LEU A 20 -6.13 -7.23 17.49
CA LEU A 20 -6.45 -7.02 16.09
C LEU A 20 -7.96 -7.20 15.89
N ILE A 21 -8.60 -6.27 15.21
CA ILE A 21 -9.98 -6.40 14.73
C ILE A 21 -9.94 -6.36 13.21
N ALA A 22 -10.33 -7.47 12.57
CA ALA A 22 -10.53 -7.51 11.13
C ALA A 22 -11.95 -7.07 10.80
N LEU A 23 -12.10 -6.06 9.93
CA LEU A 23 -13.39 -5.78 9.32
C LEU A 23 -13.73 -6.87 8.29
N PRO A 24 -15.04 -7.05 7.94
CA PRO A 24 -15.45 -8.02 6.94
C PRO A 24 -14.63 -7.90 5.66
N GLY A 25 -14.10 -9.03 5.18
CA GLY A 25 -13.24 -9.14 4.01
C GLY A 25 -11.74 -8.98 4.26
N CYS A 26 -11.32 -8.66 5.50
CA CYS A 26 -9.91 -8.53 5.88
C CYS A 26 -9.37 -9.74 6.65
N GLU A 27 -10.15 -10.81 6.78
CA GLU A 27 -9.84 -11.95 7.63
C GLU A 27 -8.55 -12.66 7.19
N GLU A 28 -8.32 -12.82 5.88
CA GLU A 28 -7.11 -13.45 5.34
C GLU A 28 -5.86 -12.65 5.70
N LEU A 29 -5.90 -11.34 5.46
CA LEU A 29 -4.78 -10.44 5.76
C LEU A 29 -4.50 -10.40 7.27
N ALA A 30 -5.54 -10.25 8.08
CA ALA A 30 -5.42 -10.19 9.54
C ALA A 30 -4.90 -11.50 10.14
N ALA A 31 -5.31 -12.66 9.60
CA ALA A 31 -4.80 -13.97 10.02
C ALA A 31 -3.30 -14.13 9.72
N LYS A 32 -2.84 -13.68 8.55
CA LYS A 32 -1.40 -13.65 8.21
C LYS A 32 -0.61 -12.75 9.16
N ILE A 33 -1.15 -11.56 9.47
CA ILE A 33 -0.54 -10.63 10.41
C ILE A 33 -0.44 -11.25 11.80
N ASP A 34 -1.52 -11.86 12.29
CA ASP A 34 -1.59 -12.53 13.59
C ASP A 34 -0.53 -13.64 13.71
N ALA A 35 -0.40 -14.45 12.66
CA ALA A 35 0.59 -15.54 12.61
C ALA A 35 2.03 -15.02 12.74
N TYR A 36 2.38 -13.92 12.06
CA TYR A 36 3.70 -13.30 12.19
C TYR A 36 3.94 -12.73 13.59
N LEU A 37 2.96 -12.05 14.17
CA LEU A 37 3.05 -11.47 15.51
C LEU A 37 3.28 -12.56 16.57
N LYS A 38 2.57 -13.70 16.48
CA LYS A 38 2.82 -14.85 17.36
C LYS A 38 4.24 -15.35 17.25
N THR A 39 4.67 -15.65 16.02
CA THR A 39 6.02 -16.18 15.76
C THR A 39 7.10 -15.26 16.33
N TRP A 40 6.99 -13.94 16.18
CA TRP A 40 8.01 -13.02 16.69
C TRP A 40 8.03 -12.93 18.20
N ARG A 41 6.89 -13.01 18.86
CA ARG A 41 6.82 -13.01 20.32
C ARG A 41 7.33 -14.31 20.92
N GLU A 42 7.10 -15.44 20.25
CA GLU A 42 7.70 -16.73 20.59
C GLU A 42 9.24 -16.71 20.43
N ILE A 43 9.76 -16.16 19.33
CA ILE A 43 11.21 -16.01 19.10
C ILE A 43 11.84 -15.13 20.18
N ARG A 44 11.24 -13.97 20.50
CA ARG A 44 11.75 -13.08 21.56
C ARG A 44 11.80 -13.74 22.91
N GLU A 45 10.81 -14.54 23.26
CA GLU A 45 10.82 -15.31 24.51
C GLU A 45 11.95 -16.34 24.52
N SER A 46 12.08 -17.13 23.43
CA SER A 46 13.12 -18.16 23.32
C SER A 46 14.54 -17.57 23.37
N GLU A 47 14.71 -16.34 22.87
CA GLU A 47 15.99 -15.63 22.89
C GLU A 47 16.21 -14.82 24.18
N HIS A 48 15.32 -14.93 25.18
CA HIS A 48 15.34 -14.15 26.42
C HIS A 48 15.42 -12.62 26.22
N LYS A 49 14.92 -12.15 25.08
CA LYS A 49 14.90 -10.72 24.73
C LYS A 49 13.71 -9.97 25.32
N THR A 50 12.82 -10.66 25.99
CA THR A 50 11.64 -10.06 26.65
C THR A 50 11.97 -9.88 28.13
N THR A 51 12.32 -8.68 28.54
CA THR A 51 12.48 -8.31 29.96
C THR A 51 11.15 -8.07 30.65
N ILE A 52 10.03 -8.10 29.91
CA ILE A 52 8.73 -7.65 30.38
C ILE A 52 7.72 -8.76 30.17
N ALA A 53 7.47 -9.53 31.22
CA ALA A 53 6.31 -10.40 31.29
C ALA A 53 5.13 -9.58 31.85
N PHE A 54 4.20 -9.16 30.97
CA PHE A 54 2.89 -8.71 31.43
C PHE A 54 1.79 -9.63 30.88
N SER A 55 0.72 -9.74 31.66
CA SER A 55 -0.41 -10.61 31.31
C SER A 55 -0.99 -10.24 29.95
N GLY A 56 -1.06 -11.19 29.03
CA GLY A 56 -1.59 -11.01 27.67
C GLY A 56 -0.57 -10.59 26.62
N TYR A 57 0.74 -10.57 26.93
CA TYR A 57 1.79 -10.31 25.95
C TYR A 57 1.87 -11.45 24.93
N GLN A 58 1.92 -12.69 25.42
CA GLN A 58 1.81 -13.89 24.59
C GLN A 58 0.38 -14.43 24.61
N ARG A 59 -0.13 -14.75 23.44
CA ARG A 59 -1.48 -15.27 23.26
C ARG A 59 -1.49 -16.20 22.04
N ASP A 60 -2.42 -17.15 22.05
CA ASP A 60 -2.66 -18.04 20.90
C ASP A 60 -3.16 -17.29 19.67
N SER A 61 -3.80 -16.14 19.87
CA SER A 61 -4.19 -15.20 18.81
C SER A 61 -4.42 -13.79 19.40
N TYR A 62 -4.06 -12.78 18.64
CA TYR A 62 -4.35 -11.37 18.92
C TYR A 62 -5.65 -10.91 18.28
N LEU A 63 -6.29 -11.75 17.45
CA LEU A 63 -7.55 -11.44 16.82
C LEU A 63 -8.69 -11.41 17.83
N ILE A 64 -9.45 -10.32 17.80
CA ILE A 64 -10.70 -10.15 18.53
C ILE A 64 -11.87 -10.36 17.58
N LYS A 65 -12.79 -11.26 17.94
CA LYS A 65 -13.98 -11.51 17.13
C LYS A 65 -14.93 -10.33 17.20
N ALA A 66 -15.24 -9.77 16.06
CA ALA A 66 -16.28 -8.75 15.86
C ALA A 66 -17.25 -9.24 14.78
N ALA A 67 -18.55 -9.07 15.03
CA ALA A 67 -19.60 -9.42 14.08
C ALA A 67 -20.31 -8.17 13.58
N PHE A 68 -20.67 -8.15 12.31
CA PHE A 68 -21.33 -7.03 11.63
C PHE A 68 -22.66 -7.48 11.01
N PRO A 69 -23.65 -7.89 11.83
CA PRO A 69 -24.94 -8.31 11.32
C PRO A 69 -25.68 -7.15 10.65
N ARG A 70 -26.36 -7.46 9.54
CA ARG A 70 -27.22 -6.51 8.83
C ARG A 70 -28.68 -6.88 8.96
N PHE A 71 -29.53 -5.87 9.08
CA PHE A 71 -30.98 -6.01 9.03
C PHE A 71 -31.47 -6.04 7.58
N GLY A 72 -32.67 -6.52 7.34
CA GLY A 72 -33.25 -6.55 6.00
C GLY A 72 -33.44 -5.19 5.31
N SER A 73 -33.43 -4.10 6.09
CA SER A 73 -33.42 -2.71 5.62
C SER A 73 -32.05 -2.22 5.13
N GLY A 74 -30.97 -3.00 5.36
CA GLY A 74 -29.60 -2.63 5.05
C GLY A 74 -28.82 -2.02 6.21
N GLU A 75 -29.48 -1.62 7.30
CA GLU A 75 -28.82 -1.15 8.52
C GLU A 75 -27.90 -2.23 9.11
N SER A 76 -26.84 -1.83 9.79
CA SER A 76 -25.88 -2.75 10.41
C SER A 76 -25.51 -2.28 11.81
N LYS A 77 -24.96 -3.20 12.59
CA LYS A 77 -24.32 -2.91 13.88
C LYS A 77 -22.99 -3.67 13.97
N CYS A 78 -22.12 -3.23 14.87
CA CYS A 78 -20.95 -4.01 15.27
C CYS A 78 -21.17 -4.61 16.67
N HIS A 79 -20.78 -5.86 16.84
CA HIS A 79 -20.79 -6.54 18.13
C HIS A 79 -19.41 -7.15 18.37
N ILE A 80 -18.65 -6.60 19.33
CA ILE A 80 -17.37 -7.15 19.79
C ILE A 80 -17.64 -8.19 20.88
N GLN A 81 -17.13 -9.40 20.69
CA GLN A 81 -17.50 -10.57 21.51
C GLN A 81 -16.70 -10.72 22.81
N GLN A 82 -15.78 -9.79 23.10
CA GLN A 82 -14.99 -9.80 24.33
C GLN A 82 -14.68 -8.39 24.83
N SER A 83 -14.19 -8.30 26.07
CA SER A 83 -13.75 -6.99 26.61
C SER A 83 -12.52 -6.47 25.87
N VAL A 84 -12.53 -5.18 25.59
CA VAL A 84 -11.42 -4.44 24.93
C VAL A 84 -10.80 -3.39 25.83
N ARG A 85 -11.14 -3.41 27.13
CA ARG A 85 -10.66 -2.42 28.09
C ARG A 85 -9.14 -2.50 28.27
N GLY A 86 -8.48 -1.38 28.03
CA GLY A 86 -7.04 -1.24 28.20
C GLY A 86 -6.18 -1.84 27.09
N TYR A 87 -6.80 -2.37 26.02
CA TYR A 87 -6.07 -2.90 24.87
C TYR A 87 -5.54 -1.79 23.95
N ASP A 88 -4.41 -2.07 23.32
CA ASP A 88 -3.91 -1.37 22.14
C ASP A 88 -4.50 -2.05 20.91
N ILE A 89 -5.47 -1.40 20.26
CA ILE A 89 -6.29 -2.00 19.23
C ILE A 89 -5.86 -1.52 17.85
N PHE A 90 -5.64 -2.48 16.95
CA PHE A 90 -5.42 -2.24 15.51
C PHE A 90 -6.61 -2.78 14.72
N ILE A 91 -7.29 -1.91 13.99
CA ILE A 91 -8.43 -2.26 13.13
C ILE A 91 -7.93 -2.36 11.70
N VAL A 92 -7.99 -3.55 11.11
CA VAL A 92 -7.62 -3.80 9.71
C VAL A 92 -8.85 -3.69 8.85
N CYS A 93 -8.83 -2.81 7.86
CA CYS A 93 -9.98 -2.57 6.98
C CYS A 93 -9.55 -2.46 5.50
N ASP A 94 -10.45 -2.85 4.61
CA ASP A 94 -10.38 -2.65 3.17
C ASP A 94 -11.65 -1.95 2.70
N MET A 95 -11.54 -0.69 2.30
CA MET A 95 -12.67 0.13 1.87
C MET A 95 -13.14 -0.22 0.46
N PHE A 96 -12.33 -0.96 -0.30
CA PHE A 96 -12.58 -1.24 -1.71
C PHE A 96 -12.89 -2.71 -2.00
N ASN A 97 -13.24 -3.49 -0.96
CA ASN A 97 -13.60 -4.89 -1.13
C ASN A 97 -15.03 -5.03 -1.69
N TYR A 98 -15.13 -5.07 -3.01
CA TYR A 98 -16.40 -5.28 -3.72
C TYR A 98 -16.84 -6.77 -3.80
N GLY A 99 -16.02 -7.70 -3.30
CA GLY A 99 -16.34 -9.13 -3.26
C GLY A 99 -17.37 -9.51 -2.19
N LEU A 100 -17.70 -8.58 -1.29
CA LEU A 100 -18.70 -8.80 -0.25
C LEU A 100 -20.08 -8.31 -0.68
N THR A 101 -21.08 -9.12 -0.38
CA THR A 101 -22.49 -8.78 -0.63
C THR A 101 -23.34 -8.92 0.63
N TYR A 102 -24.47 -8.23 0.66
CA TYR A 102 -25.47 -8.37 1.71
C TYR A 102 -26.90 -8.24 1.12
N LYS A 103 -27.87 -8.82 1.82
CA LYS A 103 -29.25 -8.72 1.41
C LYS A 103 -29.91 -7.46 1.98
N MET A 104 -30.56 -6.70 1.10
CA MET A 104 -31.38 -5.54 1.45
C MET A 104 -32.69 -5.61 0.64
N TYR A 105 -33.83 -5.61 1.33
CA TYR A 105 -35.14 -5.82 0.74
C TYR A 105 -35.21 -7.09 -0.17
N GLY A 106 -34.52 -8.16 0.26
CA GLY A 106 -34.47 -9.44 -0.46
C GLY A 106 -33.53 -9.48 -1.67
N LYS A 107 -32.88 -8.37 -2.04
CA LYS A 107 -31.92 -8.29 -3.15
C LYS A 107 -30.48 -8.34 -2.64
N ASP A 108 -29.62 -8.97 -3.42
CA ASP A 108 -28.19 -8.95 -3.14
C ASP A 108 -27.60 -7.59 -3.57
N ASN A 109 -26.87 -6.98 -2.68
CA ASN A 109 -26.20 -5.70 -2.88
C ASN A 109 -24.72 -5.87 -2.59
N MET A 110 -23.86 -5.40 -3.48
CA MET A 110 -22.43 -5.32 -3.29
C MET A 110 -22.12 -4.24 -2.24
N MET A 111 -21.18 -4.50 -1.35
CA MET A 111 -20.73 -3.48 -0.41
C MET A 111 -19.96 -2.38 -1.13
N SER A 112 -20.39 -1.14 -0.91
CA SER A 112 -19.68 0.05 -1.38
C SER A 112 -18.55 0.45 -0.43
N PRO A 113 -17.64 1.36 -0.85
CA PRO A 113 -16.67 1.99 0.07
C PRO A 113 -17.33 2.62 1.29
N ASP A 114 -18.52 3.23 1.13
CA ASP A 114 -19.30 3.84 2.22
C ASP A 114 -19.79 2.78 3.21
N ASP A 115 -20.21 1.61 2.74
CA ASP A 115 -20.61 0.50 3.61
C ASP A 115 -19.46 0.03 4.50
N HIS A 116 -18.26 -0.11 3.92
CA HIS A 116 -17.05 -0.48 4.65
C HIS A 116 -16.65 0.61 5.64
N TYR A 117 -16.66 1.87 5.24
CA TYR A 117 -16.37 3.01 6.10
C TYR A 117 -17.38 3.13 7.26
N ALA A 118 -18.67 2.92 6.99
CA ALA A 118 -19.68 2.85 8.04
C ALA A 118 -19.44 1.68 9.01
N ASN A 119 -18.97 0.53 8.54
CA ASN A 119 -18.59 -0.60 9.43
C ASN A 119 -17.38 -0.25 10.30
N LEU A 120 -16.39 0.48 9.78
CA LEU A 120 -15.28 1.00 10.57
C LEU A 120 -15.77 1.88 11.72
N LYS A 121 -16.64 2.85 11.44
CA LYS A 121 -17.23 3.71 12.47
C LYS A 121 -18.02 2.92 13.52
N ARG A 122 -18.74 1.89 13.11
CA ARG A 122 -19.46 0.99 14.03
C ARG A 122 -18.50 0.20 14.92
N ALA A 123 -17.36 -0.26 14.40
CA ALA A 123 -16.34 -0.94 15.19
C ALA A 123 -15.74 0.00 16.26
N ILE A 124 -15.37 1.22 15.86
CA ILE A 124 -14.85 2.25 16.77
C ILE A 124 -15.90 2.58 17.86
N SER A 125 -17.15 2.75 17.46
CA SER A 125 -18.27 3.00 18.41
C SER A 125 -18.48 1.82 19.36
N ALA A 126 -18.35 0.57 18.90
CA ALA A 126 -18.49 -0.60 19.77
C ALA A 126 -17.33 -0.76 20.78
N ILE A 127 -16.14 -0.26 20.46
CA ILE A 127 -15.01 -0.14 21.42
C ILE A 127 -15.40 0.83 22.55
N GLY A 128 -16.13 1.90 22.23
CA GLY A 128 -16.78 2.79 23.20
C GLY A 128 -15.80 3.49 24.14
N GLY A 129 -14.65 3.93 23.67
CA GLY A 129 -13.65 4.65 24.48
C GLY A 129 -12.98 3.79 25.59
N LYS A 130 -13.07 2.47 25.52
CA LYS A 130 -12.51 1.56 26.53
C LYS A 130 -11.10 1.08 26.20
N ALA A 131 -10.70 1.17 24.94
CA ALA A 131 -9.34 0.86 24.51
C ALA A 131 -8.34 1.88 25.09
N ARG A 132 -7.10 1.50 25.17
CA ARG A 132 -6.02 2.41 25.53
C ARG A 132 -5.61 3.28 24.35
N ARG A 133 -5.59 2.68 23.17
CA ARG A 133 -5.29 3.34 21.88
C ARG A 133 -6.03 2.63 20.75
N ILE A 134 -6.43 3.36 19.75
CA ILE A 134 -7.04 2.83 18.53
C ILE A 134 -6.19 3.27 17.33
N THR A 135 -5.62 2.30 16.62
CA THR A 135 -4.93 2.51 15.36
C THR A 135 -5.75 1.88 14.23
N VAL A 136 -6.05 2.64 13.20
CA VAL A 136 -6.73 2.14 11.99
C VAL A 136 -5.71 1.85 10.91
N ILE A 137 -5.70 0.63 10.38
CA ILE A 137 -4.93 0.22 9.20
C ILE A 137 -5.90 0.22 8.03
N MET A 138 -5.86 1.29 7.25
CA MET A 138 -6.67 1.52 6.05
C MET A 138 -5.73 1.59 4.85
N PRO A 139 -5.38 0.45 4.24
CA PRO A 139 -4.33 0.41 3.23
C PRO A 139 -4.57 1.37 2.08
N MET A 140 -5.69 1.26 1.37
CA MET A 140 -6.13 2.24 0.41
C MET A 140 -7.06 3.24 1.09
N LEU A 141 -6.65 4.50 1.10
CA LEU A 141 -7.34 5.54 1.87
C LEU A 141 -8.72 5.82 1.28
N TYR A 142 -9.75 5.74 2.13
CA TYR A 142 -11.13 6.08 1.77
C TYR A 142 -11.18 7.52 1.25
N GLU A 143 -11.81 7.70 0.08
CA GLU A 143 -11.89 8.98 -0.65
C GLU A 143 -10.54 9.64 -0.94
N GLY A 144 -9.43 8.87 -0.96
CA GLY A 144 -8.07 9.38 -1.16
C GLY A 144 -7.86 10.15 -2.47
N ARG A 145 -8.68 9.88 -3.50
CA ARG A 145 -8.65 10.62 -4.77
C ARG A 145 -9.36 11.99 -4.67
N GLN A 146 -10.24 12.18 -3.68
CA GLN A 146 -10.90 13.45 -3.39
C GLN A 146 -10.12 14.25 -2.33
N HIS A 147 -8.83 14.46 -2.61
CA HIS A 147 -7.85 15.08 -1.70
C HIS A 147 -7.73 16.60 -1.83
N LYS A 148 -8.27 17.18 -2.90
CA LYS A 148 -8.23 18.62 -3.17
C LYS A 148 -9.53 19.09 -3.82
N ARG A 149 -9.77 20.37 -3.75
CA ARG A 149 -10.88 21.07 -4.39
C ARG A 149 -10.37 21.93 -5.53
N SER A 150 -10.97 21.83 -6.69
CA SER A 150 -10.73 22.72 -7.84
C SER A 150 -11.92 23.60 -8.16
N SER A 151 -13.08 23.25 -7.63
CA SER A 151 -14.34 23.97 -7.84
C SER A 151 -15.25 23.83 -6.60
N ARG A 152 -16.57 23.86 -6.80
CA ARG A 152 -17.57 23.62 -5.74
C ARG A 152 -17.77 22.12 -5.49
N GLU A 153 -16.75 21.47 -5.03
CA GLU A 153 -16.70 20.02 -4.77
C GLU A 153 -16.67 19.75 -3.26
N SER A 154 -17.11 18.58 -2.86
CA SER A 154 -16.89 18.08 -1.51
C SER A 154 -15.38 17.78 -1.31
N LEU A 155 -14.92 17.73 -0.07
CA LEU A 155 -13.54 17.39 0.30
C LEU A 155 -13.58 16.16 1.21
N ASP A 156 -14.03 15.04 0.63
CA ASP A 156 -14.45 13.85 1.37
C ASP A 156 -13.31 13.18 2.13
N CYS A 157 -12.10 13.15 1.54
CA CYS A 157 -10.94 12.61 2.23
C CYS A 157 -10.64 13.34 3.54
N ALA A 158 -10.62 14.67 3.52
CA ALA A 158 -10.36 15.46 4.72
C ALA A 158 -11.49 15.32 5.76
N MET A 159 -12.74 15.29 5.31
CA MET A 159 -13.90 15.09 6.18
C MET A 159 -13.85 13.73 6.86
N ALA A 160 -13.54 12.67 6.13
CA ALA A 160 -13.41 11.32 6.68
C ALA A 160 -12.27 11.21 7.71
N LEU A 161 -11.11 11.82 7.44
CA LEU A 161 -9.99 11.86 8.39
C LEU A 161 -10.37 12.59 9.68
N GLN A 162 -11.04 13.75 9.57
CA GLN A 162 -11.51 14.52 10.72
C GLN A 162 -12.58 13.76 11.53
N GLU A 163 -13.49 13.05 10.85
CA GLU A 163 -14.49 12.21 11.50
C GLU A 163 -13.84 11.08 12.30
N LEU A 164 -12.86 10.37 11.74
CA LEU A 164 -12.13 9.32 12.46
C LEU A 164 -11.38 9.87 13.69
N SER A 165 -10.74 11.02 13.53
CA SER A 165 -10.10 11.75 14.63
C SER A 165 -11.09 12.09 15.74
N ALA A 166 -12.25 12.65 15.38
CA ALA A 166 -13.31 13.00 16.36
C ALA A 166 -13.92 11.76 17.05
N LEU A 167 -13.89 10.59 16.39
CA LEU A 167 -14.32 9.32 16.97
C LEU A 167 -13.29 8.68 17.91
N GLY A 168 -12.10 9.28 18.08
CA GLY A 168 -11.06 8.83 19.00
C GLY A 168 -10.09 7.83 18.36
N VAL A 169 -9.85 7.90 17.07
CA VAL A 169 -8.74 7.21 16.41
C VAL A 169 -7.46 7.97 16.69
N ASP A 170 -6.47 7.32 17.31
CA ASP A 170 -5.19 7.94 17.67
C ASP A 170 -4.22 7.96 16.48
N ASN A 171 -4.19 6.87 15.70
CA ASN A 171 -3.29 6.73 14.55
C ASN A 171 -4.03 6.15 13.35
N LEU A 172 -3.67 6.63 12.16
CA LEU A 172 -4.07 6.07 10.88
C LEU A 172 -2.83 5.60 10.11
N ILE A 173 -2.86 4.36 9.65
CA ILE A 173 -1.83 3.78 8.77
C ILE A 173 -2.46 3.58 7.40
N THR A 174 -1.86 4.19 6.38
CA THR A 174 -2.24 4.00 4.99
C THR A 174 -1.01 3.68 4.14
N PHE A 175 -1.22 3.18 2.94
CA PHE A 175 -0.15 2.83 2.03
C PHE A 175 -0.27 3.65 0.76
N ASP A 176 0.85 4.19 0.29
CA ASP A 176 0.97 4.90 -0.98
C ASP A 176 -0.22 5.82 -1.27
N ALA A 177 -0.52 6.71 -0.31
CA ALA A 177 -1.62 7.66 -0.45
C ALA A 177 -1.49 8.46 -1.75
N HIS A 178 -2.60 8.60 -2.49
CA HIS A 178 -2.65 9.31 -3.77
C HIS A 178 -2.05 10.72 -3.69
N ASP A 179 -2.28 11.40 -2.57
CA ASP A 179 -1.59 12.63 -2.21
C ASP A 179 -1.23 12.61 -0.71
N ALA A 180 0.06 12.62 -0.39
CA ALA A 180 0.53 12.56 1.00
C ALA A 180 0.09 13.78 1.85
N ARG A 181 -0.30 14.88 1.23
CA ARG A 181 -0.74 16.11 1.92
C ARG A 181 -2.09 15.97 2.61
N VAL A 182 -2.83 14.88 2.37
CA VAL A 182 -4.10 14.58 3.09
C VAL A 182 -3.91 14.55 4.61
N GLN A 183 -2.71 14.20 5.10
CA GLN A 183 -2.35 14.26 6.52
C GLN A 183 -2.56 15.65 7.15
N ASN A 184 -2.51 16.72 6.37
CA ASN A 184 -2.74 18.08 6.85
C ASN A 184 -4.16 18.31 7.38
N ALA A 185 -5.11 17.42 7.09
CA ALA A 185 -6.47 17.48 7.65
C ALA A 185 -6.52 17.15 9.15
N ILE A 186 -5.53 16.41 9.65
CA ILE A 186 -5.45 15.92 11.05
C ILE A 186 -4.05 16.14 11.65
N PRO A 187 -3.55 17.38 11.75
CA PRO A 187 -2.16 17.68 12.08
C PRO A 187 -1.72 17.23 13.48
N ASN A 188 -2.66 16.98 14.38
CA ASN A 188 -2.41 16.57 15.77
C ASN A 188 -2.60 15.07 16.02
N HIS A 189 -2.78 14.27 14.98
CA HIS A 189 -2.96 12.80 15.06
C HIS A 189 -1.85 12.08 14.35
N GLY A 190 -1.57 10.84 14.76
CA GLY A 190 -0.64 9.97 14.07
C GLY A 190 -1.15 9.62 12.67
N PHE A 191 -0.33 9.85 11.65
CA PHE A 191 -0.62 9.48 10.27
C PHE A 191 0.62 8.92 9.61
N GLU A 192 0.58 7.62 9.29
CA GLU A 192 1.68 6.93 8.65
C GLU A 192 1.32 6.57 7.21
N ASN A 193 1.96 7.25 6.25
CA ASN A 193 1.85 6.91 4.83
C ASN A 193 3.03 6.04 4.40
N ILE A 194 2.79 4.76 4.26
CA ILE A 194 3.82 3.74 4.03
C ILE A 194 4.03 3.49 2.52
N GLN A 195 5.27 3.52 2.07
CA GLN A 195 5.64 3.18 0.70
C GLN A 195 6.10 1.72 0.61
N PRO A 196 5.46 0.85 -0.22
CA PRO A 196 5.81 -0.57 -0.34
C PRO A 196 7.00 -0.83 -1.27
N ALA A 197 7.85 0.16 -1.52
CA ALA A 197 8.91 0.11 -2.53
C ALA A 197 9.87 -1.08 -2.37
N TYR A 198 10.28 -1.39 -1.13
CA TYR A 198 11.16 -2.55 -0.90
C TYR A 198 10.50 -3.87 -1.30
N GLN A 199 9.25 -4.08 -0.89
CA GLN A 199 8.51 -5.32 -1.19
C GLN A 199 8.26 -5.44 -2.68
N MET A 200 7.95 -4.33 -3.35
CA MET A 200 7.72 -4.27 -4.78
C MET A 200 9.01 -4.59 -5.57
N ILE A 201 10.13 -3.94 -5.25
CA ILE A 201 11.43 -4.22 -5.87
C ILE A 201 11.87 -5.66 -5.61
N LYS A 202 11.68 -6.18 -4.39
CA LYS A 202 11.97 -7.56 -4.05
C LYS A 202 11.15 -8.55 -4.89
N ALA A 203 9.87 -8.27 -5.09
CA ALA A 203 8.99 -9.09 -5.93
C ALA A 203 9.38 -9.02 -7.40
N LEU A 204 9.72 -7.84 -7.92
CA LEU A 204 10.19 -7.64 -9.29
C LEU A 204 11.46 -8.47 -9.56
N VAL A 205 12.49 -8.32 -8.73
CA VAL A 205 13.76 -9.06 -8.86
C VAL A 205 13.58 -10.57 -8.69
N LYS A 206 12.60 -11.01 -7.89
CA LYS A 206 12.31 -12.43 -7.69
C LYS A 206 11.64 -13.06 -8.92
N ASN A 207 10.71 -12.33 -9.55
CA ASN A 207 9.84 -12.86 -10.61
C ASN A 207 10.34 -12.53 -12.03
N VAL A 208 11.42 -11.74 -12.13
CA VAL A 208 12.13 -11.44 -13.39
C VAL A 208 13.62 -11.74 -13.19
N PRO A 209 14.04 -13.04 -13.20
CA PRO A 209 15.40 -13.44 -12.80
C PRO A 209 16.52 -12.89 -13.69
N ASP A 210 16.22 -12.57 -14.95
CA ASP A 210 17.12 -12.03 -15.96
C ASP A 210 17.08 -10.50 -16.06
N LEU A 211 16.40 -9.83 -15.11
CA LEU A 211 16.35 -8.38 -15.03
C LEU A 211 17.76 -7.83 -14.81
N LYS A 212 18.14 -6.81 -15.58
CA LYS A 212 19.35 -6.04 -15.34
C LYS A 212 18.98 -4.66 -14.83
N ILE A 213 19.65 -4.21 -13.76
CA ILE A 213 19.35 -2.93 -13.10
C ILE A 213 20.51 -1.96 -13.34
N ASP A 214 20.51 -1.35 -14.51
CA ASP A 214 21.43 -0.31 -14.97
C ASP A 214 20.75 0.57 -16.00
N ASN A 215 21.36 1.70 -16.37
CA ASN A 215 20.78 2.69 -17.31
C ASN A 215 20.65 2.17 -18.75
N ASP A 216 21.44 1.18 -19.13
CA ASP A 216 21.38 0.64 -20.49
C ASP A 216 20.21 -0.35 -20.67
N HIS A 217 19.72 -0.92 -19.56
CA HIS A 217 18.77 -2.03 -19.62
C HIS A 217 17.43 -1.76 -18.93
N LEU A 218 17.34 -0.80 -18.02
CA LEU A 218 16.12 -0.55 -17.23
C LEU A 218 15.80 0.95 -17.15
N MET A 219 14.52 1.28 -17.27
CA MET A 219 14.02 2.62 -17.05
C MET A 219 12.73 2.57 -16.22
N ILE A 220 12.58 3.51 -15.28
CA ILE A 220 11.34 3.73 -14.53
C ILE A 220 10.47 4.70 -15.30
N ILE A 221 9.17 4.40 -15.39
CA ILE A 221 8.22 5.21 -16.15
C ILE A 221 7.10 5.69 -15.24
N SER A 222 6.87 7.00 -15.23
CA SER A 222 5.66 7.59 -14.66
C SER A 222 4.56 7.66 -15.71
N PRO A 223 3.36 7.11 -15.44
CA PRO A 223 2.25 7.16 -16.40
C PRO A 223 1.67 8.57 -16.57
N ASP A 224 1.89 9.45 -15.61
CA ASP A 224 1.50 10.86 -15.64
C ASP A 224 2.29 11.71 -14.63
N GLU A 225 1.93 12.99 -14.51
CA GLU A 225 2.57 13.94 -13.59
C GLU A 225 2.36 13.57 -12.10
N GLY A 226 1.21 12.98 -11.77
CA GLY A 226 0.85 12.62 -10.40
C GLY A 226 1.75 11.54 -9.80
N GLY A 227 2.22 10.60 -10.63
CA GLY A 227 3.11 9.51 -10.25
C GLY A 227 4.59 9.89 -10.07
N MET A 228 4.99 11.10 -10.48
CA MET A 228 6.42 11.49 -10.57
C MET A 228 7.19 11.33 -9.27
N GLY A 229 6.65 11.78 -8.14
CA GLY A 229 7.36 11.67 -6.85
C GLY A 229 7.73 10.24 -6.49
N ARG A 230 6.84 9.31 -6.76
CA ARG A 230 7.00 7.87 -6.57
C ARG A 230 8.08 7.33 -7.51
N CYS A 231 7.99 7.67 -8.79
CA CYS A 231 8.94 7.23 -9.81
C CYS A 231 10.35 7.77 -9.59
N ILE A 232 10.49 9.02 -9.13
CA ILE A 232 11.78 9.60 -8.72
C ILE A 232 12.42 8.78 -7.59
N TYR A 233 11.62 8.33 -6.61
CA TYR A 233 12.15 7.49 -5.55
C TYR A 233 12.69 6.16 -6.09
N TYR A 234 11.90 5.46 -6.94
CA TYR A 234 12.33 4.18 -7.55
C TYR A 234 13.57 4.36 -8.43
N SER A 235 13.58 5.36 -9.31
CA SER A 235 14.73 5.68 -10.16
C SER A 235 15.97 5.96 -9.33
N THR A 236 15.86 6.79 -8.30
CA THR A 236 16.97 7.17 -7.43
C THR A 236 17.54 5.97 -6.67
N VAL A 237 16.70 5.14 -6.06
CA VAL A 237 17.14 4.01 -5.25
C VAL A 237 17.69 2.88 -6.12
N LEU A 238 17.15 2.68 -7.32
CA LEU A 238 17.66 1.71 -8.30
C LEU A 238 18.82 2.26 -9.14
N GLY A 239 19.03 3.59 -9.16
CA GLY A 239 20.09 4.27 -9.94
C GLY A 239 19.93 4.09 -11.42
N VAL A 240 18.70 4.18 -11.91
CA VAL A 240 18.33 4.05 -13.33
C VAL A 240 17.58 5.28 -13.80
N ASP A 241 17.49 5.47 -15.11
CA ASP A 241 16.83 6.60 -15.73
C ASP A 241 15.32 6.62 -15.47
N LEU A 242 14.74 7.80 -15.57
CA LEU A 242 13.32 8.08 -15.40
C LEU A 242 12.75 8.69 -16.66
N GLY A 243 11.61 8.16 -17.11
CA GLY A 243 10.76 8.77 -18.12
C GLY A 243 9.36 9.05 -17.58
N MET A 244 8.63 9.94 -18.23
CA MET A 244 7.24 10.22 -17.87
C MET A 244 6.38 10.47 -19.10
N PHE A 245 5.10 10.20 -18.97
CA PHE A 245 4.09 10.63 -19.94
C PHE A 245 3.39 11.89 -19.46
N TYR A 246 3.31 12.87 -20.35
CA TYR A 246 2.63 14.13 -20.13
C TYR A 246 1.32 14.16 -20.93
N LYS A 247 0.20 14.39 -20.23
CA LYS A 247 -1.13 14.53 -20.84
C LYS A 247 -1.35 15.97 -21.27
N ARG A 248 -1.02 16.29 -22.54
CA ARG A 248 -1.32 17.60 -23.09
C ARG A 248 -2.82 17.74 -23.31
N ARG A 249 -3.42 18.75 -22.67
CA ARG A 249 -4.87 19.04 -22.76
C ARG A 249 -5.10 20.22 -23.69
N ASP A 250 -6.21 20.18 -24.41
CA ASP A 250 -6.70 21.32 -25.16
C ASP A 250 -7.50 22.25 -24.24
N TYR A 251 -6.88 23.31 -23.81
CA TYR A 251 -7.54 24.31 -22.97
C TYR A 251 -8.48 25.23 -23.75
N SER A 252 -8.50 25.15 -25.09
CA SER A 252 -9.41 25.93 -25.94
C SER A 252 -10.82 25.31 -26.04
N VAL A 253 -10.95 24.03 -25.68
CA VAL A 253 -12.20 23.25 -25.78
C VAL A 253 -12.54 22.65 -24.42
N VAL A 254 -13.82 22.69 -24.06
CA VAL A 254 -14.35 22.02 -22.88
C VAL A 254 -15.45 21.04 -23.33
N VAL A 255 -15.24 19.74 -23.09
CA VAL A 255 -16.23 18.68 -23.35
C VAL A 255 -16.57 18.04 -22.02
N ASP A 256 -17.87 18.00 -21.67
CA ASP A 256 -18.39 17.46 -20.41
C ASP A 256 -17.65 18.01 -19.15
N GLY A 257 -17.37 19.32 -19.16
CA GLY A 257 -16.69 20.00 -18.06
C GLY A 257 -15.19 19.70 -17.93
N ARG A 258 -14.58 19.05 -18.94
CA ARG A 258 -13.14 18.71 -18.96
C ARG A 258 -12.50 19.16 -20.26
N ASN A 259 -11.20 19.54 -20.18
CA ASN A 259 -10.40 19.78 -21.37
C ASN A 259 -9.96 18.43 -21.96
N PRO A 260 -10.25 18.14 -23.24
CA PRO A 260 -9.88 16.88 -23.86
C PRO A 260 -8.35 16.73 -23.93
N ILE A 261 -7.88 15.49 -23.78
CA ILE A 261 -6.47 15.15 -23.96
C ILE A 261 -6.17 15.13 -25.46
N ILE A 262 -5.23 15.94 -25.92
CA ILE A 262 -4.84 16.03 -27.34
C ILE A 262 -3.71 15.05 -27.66
N ALA A 263 -2.77 14.84 -26.72
CA ALA A 263 -1.63 13.99 -26.93
C ALA A 263 -1.07 13.47 -25.61
N HIS A 264 -0.55 12.24 -25.62
CA HIS A 264 0.34 11.70 -24.62
C HIS A 264 1.76 11.81 -25.17
N GLU A 265 2.54 12.73 -24.64
CA GLU A 265 3.92 12.94 -25.04
C GLU A 265 4.86 12.27 -24.01
N PHE A 266 5.83 11.52 -24.52
CA PHE A 266 6.87 10.93 -23.70
C PHE A 266 8.01 11.91 -23.47
N LEU A 267 8.39 12.11 -22.21
CA LEU A 267 9.54 12.91 -21.80
C LEU A 267 10.52 12.00 -21.06
N GLY A 268 11.68 11.82 -21.61
CA GLY A 268 12.73 10.96 -21.04
C GLY A 268 13.76 10.56 -22.09
N ASP A 269 14.75 9.78 -21.65
CA ASP A 269 15.77 9.21 -22.52
C ASP A 269 15.20 8.06 -23.38
N ASN A 270 16.02 7.57 -24.32
CA ASN A 270 15.61 6.51 -25.23
C ASN A 270 15.27 5.21 -24.45
N VAL A 271 14.08 4.66 -24.70
CA VAL A 271 13.59 3.39 -24.13
C VAL A 271 13.82 2.17 -25.03
N GLU A 272 14.33 2.39 -26.26
CA GLU A 272 14.52 1.31 -27.25
C GLU A 272 15.42 0.20 -26.69
N GLY A 273 14.91 -1.03 -26.69
CA GLY A 273 15.62 -2.21 -26.19
C GLY A 273 15.71 -2.35 -24.67
N LYS A 274 15.24 -1.37 -23.89
CA LYS A 274 15.24 -1.43 -22.42
C LYS A 274 14.00 -2.15 -21.90
N ASP A 275 14.12 -2.77 -20.75
CA ASP A 275 12.99 -3.10 -19.91
C ASP A 275 12.46 -1.83 -19.26
N VAL A 276 11.15 -1.72 -19.10
CA VAL A 276 10.54 -0.56 -18.45
C VAL A 276 9.61 -1.01 -17.33
N VAL A 277 9.63 -0.27 -16.23
CA VAL A 277 8.73 -0.47 -15.10
C VAL A 277 7.86 0.77 -14.96
N ILE A 278 6.58 0.62 -15.25
CA ILE A 278 5.58 1.65 -14.99
C ILE A 278 5.22 1.58 -13.51
N VAL A 279 5.37 2.70 -12.78
CA VAL A 279 5.09 2.75 -11.34
C VAL A 279 4.00 3.76 -11.07
N ASP A 280 2.93 3.31 -10.37
CA ASP A 280 1.83 4.16 -9.95
C ASP A 280 1.27 3.73 -8.58
N ASP A 281 0.32 4.49 -8.00
CA ASP A 281 -0.37 4.08 -6.77
C ASP A 281 -1.40 2.99 -7.03
N MET A 282 -2.17 3.10 -8.11
CA MET A 282 -3.25 2.14 -8.38
C MET A 282 -3.49 1.89 -9.87
N ILE A 283 -4.06 0.73 -10.15
CA ILE A 283 -4.78 0.43 -11.39
C ILE A 283 -6.27 0.57 -11.09
N SER A 284 -6.93 1.58 -11.66
CA SER A 284 -8.40 1.75 -11.57
C SER A 284 -9.08 0.93 -12.70
N SER A 285 -9.43 1.53 -13.83
CA SER A 285 -9.93 0.79 -15.02
C SER A 285 -8.84 0.02 -15.76
N GLY A 286 -7.60 0.50 -15.68
CA GLY A 286 -6.44 -0.03 -16.39
C GLY A 286 -6.19 0.60 -17.77
N GLU A 287 -7.13 1.38 -18.29
CA GLU A 287 -7.01 2.02 -19.61
C GLU A 287 -5.74 2.84 -19.78
N SER A 288 -5.42 3.69 -18.79
CA SER A 288 -4.20 4.51 -18.81
C SER A 288 -2.93 3.67 -18.83
N MET A 289 -2.91 2.52 -18.15
CA MET A 289 -1.76 1.61 -18.14
C MET A 289 -1.57 0.94 -19.50
N ILE A 290 -2.66 0.50 -20.13
CA ILE A 290 -2.64 -0.11 -21.46
C ILE A 290 -2.20 0.92 -22.51
N GLU A 291 -2.70 2.15 -22.42
CA GLU A 291 -2.32 3.24 -23.32
C GLU A 291 -0.83 3.59 -23.21
N VAL A 292 -0.32 3.77 -22.00
CA VAL A 292 1.10 4.02 -21.74
C VAL A 292 1.97 2.84 -22.25
N ALA A 293 1.55 1.60 -21.97
CA ALA A 293 2.25 0.41 -22.46
C ALA A 293 2.30 0.37 -24.00
N THR A 294 1.20 0.72 -24.67
CA THR A 294 1.13 0.80 -26.14
C THR A 294 2.15 1.80 -26.68
N LYS A 295 2.19 3.00 -26.11
CA LYS A 295 3.17 4.03 -26.49
C LYS A 295 4.62 3.60 -26.27
N LEU A 296 4.90 2.93 -25.15
CA LEU A 296 6.23 2.39 -24.86
C LEU A 296 6.64 1.30 -25.88
N LYS A 297 5.69 0.48 -26.36
CA LYS A 297 5.97 -0.49 -27.43
C LYS A 297 6.21 0.19 -28.79
N GLU A 298 5.49 1.27 -29.12
CA GLU A 298 5.77 2.09 -30.29
C GLU A 298 7.21 2.67 -30.24
N LEU A 299 7.69 3.01 -29.03
CA LEU A 299 9.07 3.44 -28.77
C LEU A 299 10.06 2.28 -28.65
N LYS A 300 9.64 1.04 -28.98
CA LYS A 300 10.44 -0.19 -29.00
C LYS A 300 11.00 -0.63 -27.63
N ALA A 301 10.29 -0.37 -26.54
CA ALA A 301 10.62 -0.97 -25.24
C ALA A 301 10.62 -2.51 -25.35
N ARG A 302 11.60 -3.18 -24.74
CA ARG A 302 11.77 -4.63 -24.77
C ARG A 302 10.65 -5.35 -24.03
N ARG A 303 10.56 -5.13 -22.71
CA ARG A 303 9.53 -5.67 -21.82
C ARG A 303 8.92 -4.56 -20.99
N ILE A 304 7.65 -4.74 -20.68
CA ILE A 304 6.90 -3.77 -19.86
C ILE A 304 6.37 -4.48 -18.63
N PHE A 305 6.71 -3.94 -17.47
CA PHE A 305 6.25 -4.35 -16.15
C PHE A 305 5.44 -3.20 -15.54
N VAL A 306 4.36 -3.54 -14.84
CA VAL A 306 3.54 -2.56 -14.12
C VAL A 306 3.64 -2.86 -12.63
N CYS A 307 3.97 -1.86 -11.82
CA CYS A 307 4.08 -1.95 -10.37
C CYS A 307 3.17 -0.91 -9.72
N THR A 308 2.07 -1.34 -9.11
CA THR A 308 1.15 -0.44 -8.39
C THR A 308 0.85 -0.97 -7.00
N CYS A 309 0.59 -0.08 -6.06
CA CYS A 309 0.19 -0.50 -4.73
C CYS A 309 -1.15 -1.24 -4.78
N PHE A 310 -2.12 -0.71 -5.53
CA PHE A 310 -3.49 -1.23 -5.57
C PHE A 310 -3.92 -1.63 -6.97
N GLY A 311 -4.51 -2.82 -7.09
CA GLY A 311 -5.12 -3.32 -8.33
C GLY A 311 -6.62 -3.44 -8.18
N LEU A 312 -7.38 -2.40 -8.56
CA LEU A 312 -8.84 -2.42 -8.50
C LEU A 312 -9.47 -3.14 -9.69
N PHE A 313 -8.91 -2.98 -10.88
CA PHE A 313 -9.39 -3.59 -12.13
C PHE A 313 -10.89 -3.41 -12.33
N CYS A 314 -11.38 -2.17 -12.19
CA CYS A 314 -12.82 -1.84 -12.20
C CYS A 314 -13.54 -2.27 -13.49
N ASN A 315 -12.82 -2.37 -14.63
CA ASN A 315 -13.37 -2.80 -15.92
C ASN A 315 -13.08 -4.27 -16.24
N GLY A 316 -12.72 -5.08 -15.21
CA GLY A 316 -12.38 -6.50 -15.38
C GLY A 316 -10.93 -6.73 -15.82
N LEU A 317 -10.63 -7.97 -16.19
CA LEU A 317 -9.26 -8.42 -16.48
C LEU A 317 -8.96 -8.58 -17.98
N GLU A 318 -9.97 -8.57 -18.83
CA GLU A 318 -9.89 -8.93 -20.26
C GLU A 318 -8.90 -8.03 -21.04
N ALA A 319 -8.80 -6.76 -20.68
CA ALA A 319 -7.86 -5.83 -21.31
C ALA A 319 -6.41 -6.21 -21.00
N PHE A 320 -6.14 -6.64 -19.78
CA PHE A 320 -4.82 -7.11 -19.36
C PHE A 320 -4.50 -8.51 -19.90
N ASP A 321 -5.50 -9.41 -19.99
CA ASP A 321 -5.35 -10.72 -20.63
C ASP A 321 -4.89 -10.55 -22.09
N LYS A 322 -5.58 -9.70 -22.86
CA LYS A 322 -5.20 -9.36 -24.25
C LYS A 322 -3.83 -8.69 -24.35
N ALA A 323 -3.52 -7.79 -23.43
CA ALA A 323 -2.21 -7.12 -23.39
C ALA A 323 -1.07 -8.10 -23.10
N TYR A 324 -1.30 -9.09 -22.27
CA TYR A 324 -0.34 -10.16 -22.00
C TYR A 324 -0.17 -11.09 -23.22
N GLU A 325 -1.27 -11.58 -23.80
CA GLU A 325 -1.28 -12.46 -24.98
C GLU A 325 -0.57 -11.82 -26.18
N SER A 326 -0.75 -10.52 -26.38
CA SER A 326 -0.07 -9.76 -27.45
C SER A 326 1.39 -9.39 -27.13
N GLY A 327 1.89 -9.71 -25.93
CA GLY A 327 3.23 -9.32 -25.48
C GLY A 327 3.38 -7.82 -25.20
N LEU A 328 2.27 -7.10 -25.06
CA LEU A 328 2.26 -5.68 -24.72
C LEU A 328 2.72 -5.46 -23.28
N ILE A 329 2.17 -6.22 -22.32
CA ILE A 329 2.56 -6.21 -20.90
C ILE A 329 3.08 -7.60 -20.53
N ASN A 330 4.19 -7.64 -19.78
CA ASN A 330 4.81 -8.91 -19.40
C ASN A 330 4.38 -9.37 -18.00
N LYS A 331 4.31 -8.46 -17.00
CA LYS A 331 3.78 -8.75 -15.67
C LYS A 331 3.22 -7.51 -15.00
N VAL A 332 2.23 -7.73 -14.12
CA VAL A 332 1.61 -6.72 -13.28
C VAL A 332 1.79 -7.13 -11.83
N PHE A 333 2.37 -6.26 -11.03
CA PHE A 333 2.62 -6.44 -9.61
C PHE A 333 1.68 -5.55 -8.82
N THR A 334 0.84 -6.12 -7.97
CA THR A 334 0.05 -5.36 -6.99
C THR A 334 0.13 -6.01 -5.61
N THR A 335 -0.20 -5.24 -4.58
CA THR A 335 -0.11 -5.75 -3.22
C THR A 335 -1.34 -6.58 -2.81
N ASN A 336 -1.20 -7.33 -1.72
CA ASN A 336 -2.30 -8.05 -1.07
C ASN A 336 -3.11 -7.19 -0.10
N LEU A 337 -3.03 -5.87 -0.22
CA LEU A 337 -3.61 -4.93 0.74
C LEU A 337 -5.10 -4.67 0.57
N ILE A 338 -5.62 -4.88 -0.65
CA ILE A 338 -7.05 -4.79 -0.98
C ILE A 338 -7.54 -6.11 -1.56
N TYR A 339 -8.83 -6.22 -1.75
CA TYR A 339 -9.46 -7.42 -2.32
C TYR A 339 -8.90 -7.76 -3.70
N ARG A 340 -8.61 -9.02 -3.91
CA ARG A 340 -8.15 -9.62 -5.18
C ARG A 340 -9.07 -10.78 -5.51
N THR A 341 -9.68 -10.73 -6.70
CA THR A 341 -10.56 -11.82 -7.14
C THR A 341 -9.79 -13.14 -7.28
N PRO A 342 -10.45 -14.28 -7.10
CA PRO A 342 -9.84 -15.59 -7.35
C PRO A 342 -9.28 -15.72 -8.76
N GLU A 343 -9.97 -15.14 -9.75
CA GLU A 343 -9.58 -15.13 -11.16
C GLU A 343 -8.27 -14.35 -11.38
N LEU A 344 -8.12 -13.18 -10.73
CA LEU A 344 -6.89 -12.39 -10.79
C LEU A 344 -5.68 -13.18 -10.29
N LYS A 345 -5.84 -13.86 -9.15
CA LYS A 345 -4.77 -14.67 -8.53
C LYS A 345 -4.29 -15.84 -9.42
N GLN A 346 -5.07 -16.26 -10.41
CA GLN A 346 -4.75 -17.35 -11.33
C GLN A 346 -4.07 -16.87 -12.62
N ARG A 347 -3.98 -15.55 -12.86
CA ARG A 347 -3.39 -15.01 -14.09
C ARG A 347 -1.87 -15.12 -14.09
N GLU A 348 -1.29 -15.65 -15.17
CA GLU A 348 0.17 -15.79 -15.32
C GLU A 348 0.90 -14.45 -15.33
N TRP A 349 0.23 -13.38 -15.81
CA TRP A 349 0.77 -12.03 -15.82
C TRP A 349 0.72 -11.34 -14.47
N TYR A 350 -0.07 -11.85 -13.52
CA TYR A 350 -0.25 -11.24 -12.20
C TYR A 350 0.76 -11.75 -11.18
N VAL A 351 1.29 -10.85 -10.38
CA VAL A 351 2.17 -11.15 -9.26
C VAL A 351 1.68 -10.43 -8.00
N GLU A 352 1.26 -11.21 -7.01
CA GLU A 352 0.90 -10.68 -5.69
C GLU A 352 2.14 -10.34 -4.87
N VAL A 353 2.19 -9.13 -4.34
CA VAL A 353 3.23 -8.65 -3.42
C VAL A 353 2.68 -8.67 -2.01
N ASP A 354 3.13 -9.64 -1.20
CA ASP A 354 2.64 -9.83 0.17
C ASP A 354 3.29 -8.85 1.15
N LEU A 355 2.46 -8.00 1.77
CA LEU A 355 2.85 -7.02 2.78
C LEU A 355 2.52 -7.44 4.22
N SER A 356 1.91 -8.62 4.42
CA SER A 356 1.44 -9.06 5.74
C SER A 356 2.55 -9.05 6.79
N LYS A 357 3.75 -9.53 6.42
CA LYS A 357 4.93 -9.49 7.30
C LYS A 357 5.33 -8.05 7.64
N TYR A 358 5.26 -7.15 6.68
CA TYR A 358 5.66 -5.76 6.88
C TYR A 358 4.69 -5.02 7.80
N ILE A 359 3.38 -5.21 7.59
CA ILE A 359 2.34 -4.64 8.45
C ILE A 359 2.51 -5.12 9.89
N SER A 360 2.78 -6.41 10.08
CA SER A 360 2.97 -6.94 11.43
C SER A 360 4.22 -6.37 12.13
N TYR A 361 5.30 -6.03 11.40
CA TYR A 361 6.43 -5.26 11.94
C TYR A 361 6.00 -3.87 12.41
N VAL A 362 5.20 -3.17 11.61
CA VAL A 362 4.69 -1.83 11.96
C VAL A 362 3.81 -1.91 13.21
N ILE A 363 2.89 -2.86 13.26
CA ILE A 363 2.01 -3.08 14.42
C ILE A 363 2.82 -3.36 15.68
N ASP A 364 3.76 -4.29 15.59
CA ASP A 364 4.56 -4.70 16.75
C ASP A 364 5.46 -3.55 17.24
N THR A 365 6.02 -2.76 16.33
CA THR A 365 6.81 -1.57 16.65
C THR A 365 5.97 -0.50 17.35
N LEU A 366 4.78 -0.21 16.82
CA LEU A 366 3.86 0.75 17.42
C LEU A 366 3.34 0.25 18.77
N ASN A 367 3.01 -1.03 18.90
CA ASN A 367 2.57 -1.60 20.18
C ASN A 367 3.63 -1.44 21.28
N HIS A 368 4.92 -1.49 20.92
CA HIS A 368 6.03 -1.23 21.84
C HIS A 368 6.39 0.26 21.97
N ASP A 369 5.57 1.16 21.45
CA ASP A 369 5.77 2.62 21.50
C ASP A 369 7.15 3.05 20.97
N THR A 370 7.59 2.39 19.92
CA THR A 370 8.91 2.59 19.30
C THR A 370 8.75 3.26 17.94
N SER A 371 9.73 4.09 17.56
CA SER A 371 9.71 4.80 16.27
C SER A 371 9.69 3.84 15.08
N VAL A 372 8.77 4.08 14.17
CA VAL A 372 8.66 3.35 12.89
C VAL A 372 9.57 3.91 11.79
N SER A 373 10.30 5.00 12.01
CA SER A 373 11.10 5.70 10.99
C SER A 373 12.04 4.77 10.22
N LYS A 374 12.72 3.83 10.90
CA LYS A 374 13.58 2.84 10.25
C LYS A 374 12.83 1.83 9.37
N LEU A 375 11.55 1.61 9.64
CA LEU A 375 10.69 0.77 8.82
C LEU A 375 10.18 1.54 7.60
N LEU A 376 9.90 2.84 7.76
CA LEU A 376 9.39 3.70 6.71
C LEU A 376 10.46 4.08 5.68
N ASP A 377 11.74 4.10 6.05
CA ASP A 377 12.85 4.27 5.09
C ASP A 377 13.44 2.91 4.67
N PRO A 378 13.06 2.39 3.50
CA PRO A 378 13.52 1.09 3.03
C PRO A 378 14.88 1.14 2.30
N LYS A 379 15.54 2.29 2.19
CA LYS A 379 16.73 2.49 1.35
C LYS A 379 17.84 1.48 1.64
N ASP A 380 18.21 1.31 2.90
CA ASP A 380 19.28 0.37 3.29
C ASP A 380 18.90 -1.08 2.97
N ARG A 381 17.62 -1.43 3.18
CA ARG A 381 17.10 -2.76 2.84
C ARG A 381 17.13 -3.03 1.34
N ILE A 382 16.81 -2.02 0.52
CA ILE A 382 16.90 -2.11 -0.94
C ILE A 382 18.36 -2.25 -1.37
N ASN A 383 19.26 -1.42 -0.84
CA ASN A 383 20.68 -1.49 -1.14
C ASN A 383 21.25 -2.88 -0.80
N ASN A 384 20.95 -3.42 0.37
CA ASN A 384 21.35 -4.76 0.79
C ASN A 384 20.78 -5.86 -0.14
N LEU A 385 19.55 -5.72 -0.59
CA LEU A 385 18.93 -6.62 -1.57
C LEU A 385 19.70 -6.60 -2.89
N LEU A 386 20.02 -5.41 -3.41
CA LEU A 386 20.74 -5.24 -4.67
C LEU A 386 22.15 -5.82 -4.62
N VAL A 387 22.87 -5.63 -3.51
CA VAL A 387 24.19 -6.26 -3.29
C VAL A 387 24.07 -7.78 -3.22
N LYS A 388 23.13 -8.29 -2.41
CA LYS A 388 22.92 -9.74 -2.26
C LYS A 388 22.57 -10.44 -3.57
N LYS A 389 21.93 -9.71 -4.48
CA LYS A 389 21.53 -10.21 -5.80
C LYS A 389 22.57 -9.94 -6.90
N GLY A 390 23.67 -9.27 -6.58
CA GLY A 390 24.77 -8.99 -7.51
C GLY A 390 24.49 -7.87 -8.52
N PHE A 391 23.46 -7.04 -8.28
CA PHE A 391 23.18 -5.88 -9.13
C PHE A 391 24.09 -4.69 -8.85
N ARG A 392 24.68 -4.64 -7.65
CA ARG A 392 25.62 -3.60 -7.21
C ARG A 392 26.65 -4.16 -6.27
N THR A 393 27.78 -3.45 -6.19
CA THR A 393 28.79 -3.67 -5.15
C THR A 393 28.56 -2.76 -3.95
N ALA A 394 29.07 -3.15 -2.79
CA ALA A 394 29.02 -2.32 -1.58
C ALA A 394 29.77 -0.98 -1.77
N GLU A 395 30.83 -0.97 -2.57
CA GLU A 395 31.62 0.23 -2.89
C GLU A 395 30.83 1.24 -3.74
N GLU A 396 30.05 0.76 -4.72
CA GLU A 396 29.18 1.63 -5.54
C GLU A 396 28.12 2.32 -4.69
N ILE A 397 27.53 1.62 -3.73
CA ILE A 397 26.55 2.19 -2.82
C ILE A 397 27.21 3.28 -1.96
N LYS A 398 28.37 3.01 -1.38
CA LYS A 398 29.11 3.96 -0.55
C LYS A 398 29.46 5.25 -1.33
N ARG A 399 29.97 5.10 -2.55
CA ARG A 399 30.27 6.24 -3.45
C ARG A 399 29.03 7.06 -3.79
N SER A 400 27.89 6.42 -4.00
CA SER A 400 26.61 7.08 -4.25
C SER A 400 26.17 7.93 -3.04
N GLU A 401 26.34 7.43 -1.83
CA GLU A 401 26.01 8.13 -0.60
C GLU A 401 26.94 9.31 -0.34
N GLU A 402 28.24 9.16 -0.53
CA GLU A 402 29.22 10.23 -0.41
C GLU A 402 28.95 11.37 -1.37
N ARG A 403 28.58 11.08 -2.62
CA ARG A 403 28.19 12.10 -3.62
C ARG A 403 26.91 12.86 -3.20
N ARG A 404 25.94 12.19 -2.58
CA ARG A 404 24.72 12.82 -2.08
C ARG A 404 25.02 13.78 -0.93
N VAL A 405 25.74 13.31 0.07
CA VAL A 405 26.14 14.12 1.22
C VAL A 405 26.96 15.34 0.77
N GLY A 406 27.89 15.16 -0.19
CA GLY A 406 28.68 16.26 -0.74
C GLY A 406 27.88 17.29 -1.52
N LYS A 407 26.75 16.90 -2.14
CA LYS A 407 25.82 17.86 -2.79
C LYS A 407 24.95 18.59 -1.77
N GLU A 408 24.44 17.92 -0.74
CA GLU A 408 23.66 18.54 0.33
C GLU A 408 24.49 19.55 1.15
N CYS A 409 25.78 19.30 1.36
CA CYS A 409 26.69 20.25 2.01
C CYS A 409 27.04 21.47 1.13
N ARG A 410 26.91 21.39 -0.19
CA ARG A 410 27.17 22.52 -1.11
C ARG A 410 25.92 23.37 -1.40
N SER A 411 24.75 22.90 -1.04
CA SER A 411 23.47 23.60 -1.23
C SER A 411 22.98 24.34 0.03
N ARG A 412 23.76 24.28 1.11
CA ARG A 412 23.63 25.11 2.31
C ARG A 412 24.73 26.16 2.32
#